data_541c25b6f04ff7bd43991e479b237f56
#
_entry.id   541c25b6f04ff7bd43991e479b237f56
#
_cell.length_a   1.000
_cell.length_b   1.000
_cell.length_c   1.000
_cell.angle_alpha   90.00
_cell.angle_beta   90.00
_cell.angle_gamma   90.00
#
_symmetry.space_group_name_H-M   'P 1'
#
loop_
_entity.id
_entity.type
_entity.pdbx_description
1 polymer ?
#
loop_
_entity_poly.entity_id
_entity_poly.type
_entity_poly.pdbx_seq_one_letter_code
_entity_poly.pdbx_strand_id
1 'polypeptide(L)'
;MFTEYRPTNGYDEYFCREQSSPRADLEPLLSSLGQIGLVELNRSHASASNLLRRLGATFGLKGTGLNGGERILPFDPLPRLIHRQEWAKLECGLIQRLEAIDRFLADVYGPQQILKDGVIPREDVESSQGWRPQLQGIQLPLNRWCHISGLDLIRDEQGTWRVLEDNLRCPSGVAYFLENRRVMKRLFPSLFAGRTVQPIDDYPSRLLQTLQDLAPWADMPRVVLLLSLIHISEPTRPY
;
A
#
# COMPACT_ATOMS: atom_id res chain seq x y z
N MET A 1 16.75 -25.25 -6.01
CA MET A 1 17.00 -23.89 -5.50
C MET A 1 16.73 -23.79 -4.00
N PHE A 2 15.64 -24.35 -3.49
CA PHE A 2 15.19 -24.19 -2.09
C PHE A 2 15.41 -25.41 -1.20
N THR A 3 16.23 -26.36 -1.60
CA THR A 3 16.44 -27.66 -0.90
C THR A 3 17.01 -27.52 0.52
N GLU A 4 17.80 -26.49 0.76
CA GLU A 4 18.42 -26.21 2.06
C GLU A 4 17.64 -25.18 2.90
N TYR A 5 16.60 -24.58 2.29
CA TYR A 5 15.79 -23.60 3.01
C TYR A 5 15.02 -24.24 4.16
N ARG A 6 15.03 -23.60 5.30
CA ARG A 6 14.26 -23.97 6.48
C ARG A 6 13.44 -22.77 6.95
N PRO A 7 12.10 -22.89 7.02
CA PRO A 7 11.26 -21.84 7.56
C PRO A 7 11.68 -21.47 8.99
N THR A 8 11.76 -20.18 9.26
CA THR A 8 12.04 -19.66 10.60
C THR A 8 10.75 -19.56 11.44
N ASN A 9 10.85 -18.98 12.64
CA ASN A 9 9.68 -18.67 13.44
C ASN A 9 8.78 -17.65 12.73
N GLY A 10 7.46 -17.90 12.74
CA GLY A 10 6.48 -17.07 12.07
C GLY A 10 5.82 -17.75 10.86
N TYR A 11 4.98 -17.00 10.16
CA TYR A 11 4.34 -17.46 8.94
C TYR A 11 5.30 -17.34 7.76
N ASP A 12 5.53 -18.44 7.07
CA ASP A 12 6.29 -18.44 5.84
C ASP A 12 5.32 -18.40 4.64
N GLU A 13 5.54 -17.45 3.73
CA GLU A 13 4.67 -17.27 2.57
C GLU A 13 4.77 -18.42 1.56
N TYR A 14 5.90 -19.14 1.52
CA TYR A 14 6.20 -20.13 0.49
C TYR A 14 6.19 -21.56 0.99
N PHE A 15 6.55 -21.80 2.25
CA PHE A 15 6.74 -23.13 2.78
C PHE A 15 5.86 -23.43 3.98
N CYS A 16 5.45 -24.68 4.08
CA CYS A 16 4.79 -25.19 5.27
C CYS A 16 5.84 -25.45 6.36
N ARG A 17 5.70 -24.84 7.52
CA ARG A 17 6.67 -24.90 8.61
C ARG A 17 6.93 -26.34 9.09
N GLU A 18 5.87 -27.11 9.30
CA GLU A 18 5.96 -28.45 9.86
C GLU A 18 6.64 -29.46 8.94
N GLN A 19 6.47 -29.31 7.64
CA GLN A 19 6.97 -30.26 6.65
C GLN A 19 8.18 -29.74 5.89
N SER A 20 8.55 -28.48 6.06
CA SER A 20 9.55 -27.79 5.21
C SER A 20 9.31 -28.01 3.72
N SER A 21 8.05 -28.26 3.35
CA SER A 21 7.61 -28.47 1.98
C SER A 21 7.01 -27.19 1.40
N PRO A 22 7.11 -26.97 0.09
CA PRO A 22 6.38 -25.88 -0.57
C PRO A 22 4.89 -25.95 -0.28
N ARG A 23 4.25 -24.79 -0.16
CA ARG A 23 2.78 -24.73 -0.17
C ARG A 23 2.28 -25.18 -1.55
N ALA A 24 1.30 -26.06 -1.57
CA ALA A 24 0.84 -26.72 -2.80
C ALA A 24 0.39 -25.72 -3.88
N ASP A 25 -0.24 -24.63 -3.45
CA ASP A 25 -0.72 -23.54 -4.31
C ASP A 25 0.41 -22.67 -4.90
N LEU A 26 1.61 -22.71 -4.30
CA LEU A 26 2.79 -21.97 -4.77
C LEU A 26 3.80 -22.82 -5.54
N GLU A 27 3.58 -24.12 -5.62
CA GLU A 27 4.50 -25.03 -6.31
C GLU A 27 4.76 -24.60 -7.79
N PRO A 28 3.75 -24.16 -8.59
CA PRO A 28 4.00 -23.68 -9.94
C PRO A 28 4.87 -22.41 -9.98
N LEU A 29 4.76 -21.53 -8.99
CA LEU A 29 5.60 -20.34 -8.89
C LEU A 29 7.03 -20.72 -8.52
N LEU A 30 7.22 -21.58 -7.53
CA LEU A 30 8.52 -22.06 -7.09
C LEU A 30 9.25 -22.83 -8.21
N SER A 31 8.52 -23.61 -9.00
CA SER A 31 9.04 -24.25 -10.20
C SER A 31 9.56 -23.24 -11.21
N SER A 32 8.80 -22.19 -11.49
CA SER A 32 9.21 -21.11 -12.40
C SER A 32 10.45 -20.37 -11.88
N LEU A 33 10.49 -20.07 -10.57
CA LEU A 33 11.67 -19.47 -9.93
C LEU A 33 12.89 -20.40 -10.00
N GLY A 34 12.67 -21.69 -9.81
CA GLY A 34 13.71 -22.71 -9.97
C GLY A 34 14.30 -22.76 -11.38
N GLN A 35 13.47 -22.59 -12.40
CA GLN A 35 13.92 -22.54 -13.79
C GLN A 35 14.75 -21.27 -14.10
N ILE A 36 14.39 -20.13 -13.50
CA ILE A 36 15.18 -18.89 -13.60
C ILE A 36 16.56 -19.10 -12.98
N GLY A 37 16.65 -19.75 -11.84
CA GLY A 37 17.88 -20.04 -11.15
C GLY A 37 18.48 -18.85 -10.38
N LEU A 38 19.32 -19.13 -9.40
CA LEU A 38 19.88 -18.10 -8.49
C LEU A 38 20.74 -17.07 -9.20
N VAL A 39 21.51 -17.48 -10.20
CA VAL A 39 22.41 -16.57 -10.94
C VAL A 39 21.61 -15.50 -11.67
N GLU A 40 20.55 -15.90 -12.37
CA GLU A 40 19.72 -14.96 -13.10
C GLU A 40 18.83 -14.12 -12.15
N LEU A 41 18.35 -14.68 -11.05
CA LEU A 41 17.67 -13.92 -10.01
C LEU A 41 18.55 -12.78 -9.45
N ASN A 42 19.81 -13.09 -9.12
CA ASN A 42 20.75 -12.09 -8.61
C ASN A 42 21.07 -11.02 -9.65
N ARG A 43 21.24 -11.42 -10.92
CA ARG A 43 21.45 -10.48 -12.03
C ARG A 43 20.26 -9.56 -12.24
N SER A 44 19.07 -10.12 -12.22
CA SER A 44 17.82 -9.36 -12.36
C SER A 44 17.57 -8.45 -11.16
N HIS A 45 17.93 -8.88 -9.95
CA HIS A 45 17.87 -8.01 -8.76
C HIS A 45 18.78 -6.78 -8.91
N ALA A 46 20.02 -6.95 -9.38
CA ALA A 46 20.91 -5.82 -9.68
C ALA A 46 20.35 -4.90 -10.76
N SER A 47 19.73 -5.49 -11.79
CA SER A 47 19.07 -4.75 -12.87
C SER A 47 17.84 -3.99 -12.38
N ALA A 48 17.06 -4.57 -11.46
CA ALA A 48 15.93 -3.91 -10.80
C ALA A 48 16.37 -2.66 -10.06
N SER A 49 17.42 -2.75 -9.26
CA SER A 49 17.99 -1.62 -8.52
C SER A 49 18.38 -0.46 -9.44
N ASN A 50 19.04 -0.78 -10.57
CA ASN A 50 19.40 0.22 -11.57
C ASN A 50 18.17 0.84 -12.25
N LEU A 51 17.16 0.03 -12.55
CA LEU A 51 15.93 0.50 -13.18
C LEU A 51 15.14 1.41 -12.22
N LEU A 52 14.97 1.02 -10.96
CA LEU A 52 14.29 1.82 -9.93
C LEU A 52 15.01 3.16 -9.72
N ARG A 53 16.35 3.18 -9.72
CA ARG A 53 17.12 4.42 -9.65
C ARG A 53 16.84 5.34 -10.83
N ARG A 54 16.80 4.80 -12.05
CA ARG A 54 16.49 5.57 -13.29
C ARG A 54 15.07 6.11 -13.29
N LEU A 55 14.14 5.41 -12.67
CA LEU A 55 12.74 5.82 -12.53
C LEU A 55 12.53 6.82 -11.40
N GLY A 56 13.58 7.14 -10.62
CA GLY A 56 13.46 8.02 -9.47
C GLY A 56 12.72 7.38 -8.28
N ALA A 57 12.60 6.04 -8.26
CA ALA A 57 12.01 5.31 -7.15
C ALA A 57 13.01 5.23 -5.97
N THR A 58 13.32 6.39 -5.42
CA THR A 58 14.29 6.60 -4.34
C THR A 58 13.62 7.30 -3.17
N PHE A 59 14.21 7.20 -2.00
CA PHE A 59 13.78 7.97 -0.82
C PHE A 59 14.97 8.51 -0.06
N GLY A 60 14.80 9.73 0.47
CA GLY A 60 15.80 10.39 1.29
C GLY A 60 15.73 9.93 2.75
N LEU A 61 16.88 9.75 3.39
CA LEU A 61 16.95 9.50 4.82
C LEU A 61 16.86 10.84 5.57
N LYS A 62 15.87 10.99 6.45
CA LYS A 62 15.82 12.10 7.39
C LYS A 62 17.04 12.04 8.32
N GLY A 63 17.81 13.12 8.42
CA GLY A 63 18.85 13.27 9.43
C GLY A 63 20.31 13.10 9.00
N THR A 64 20.57 12.76 7.75
CA THR A 64 21.95 12.70 7.22
C THR A 64 22.26 13.96 6.43
N GLY A 65 22.41 15.11 7.04
CA GLY A 65 22.92 16.37 6.46
C GLY A 65 22.82 16.58 4.94
N LEU A 66 23.46 17.59 4.38
CA LEU A 66 23.52 17.89 2.93
C LEU A 66 24.12 16.76 2.04
N ASN A 67 24.63 15.70 2.64
CA ASN A 67 25.18 14.50 2.00
C ASN A 67 24.33 13.25 2.23
N GLY A 68 23.07 13.38 2.63
CA GLY A 68 22.15 12.24 2.81
C GLY A 68 21.97 11.50 1.50
N GLY A 69 22.60 10.32 1.37
CA GLY A 69 22.52 9.51 0.16
C GLY A 69 21.09 9.07 -0.13
N GLU A 70 20.64 9.25 -1.36
CA GLU A 70 19.41 8.63 -1.85
C GLU A 70 19.50 7.11 -1.68
N ARG A 71 18.52 6.53 -1.02
CA ARG A 71 18.33 5.07 -1.00
C ARG A 71 17.34 4.66 -2.06
N ILE A 72 17.70 3.63 -2.79
CA ILE A 72 16.80 2.99 -3.74
C ILE A 72 15.77 2.20 -2.93
N LEU A 73 14.52 2.18 -3.39
CA LEU A 73 13.50 1.29 -2.85
C LEU A 73 14.01 -0.17 -2.90
N PRO A 74 14.06 -0.89 -1.78
CA PRO A 74 14.44 -2.30 -1.80
C PRO A 74 13.50 -3.10 -2.70
N PHE A 75 14.08 -3.91 -3.58
CA PHE A 75 13.33 -4.76 -4.48
C PHE A 75 13.52 -6.22 -4.10
N ASP A 76 12.43 -6.91 -3.79
CA ASP A 76 12.44 -8.35 -3.58
C ASP A 76 12.00 -9.06 -4.87
N PRO A 77 12.85 -9.91 -5.48
CA PRO A 77 12.49 -10.67 -6.67
C PRO A 77 11.49 -11.80 -6.39
N LEU A 78 11.25 -12.13 -5.12
CA LEU A 78 10.29 -13.15 -4.72
C LEU A 78 8.90 -12.51 -4.49
N PRO A 79 7.94 -12.71 -5.41
CA PRO A 79 6.65 -12.04 -5.30
C PRO A 79 5.76 -12.69 -4.24
N ARG A 80 5.25 -11.90 -3.31
CA ARG A 80 4.20 -12.37 -2.40
C ARG A 80 2.90 -12.55 -3.21
N LEU A 81 2.29 -13.73 -3.11
CA LEU A 81 1.01 -14.02 -3.75
C LEU A 81 -0.13 -13.93 -2.74
N ILE A 82 -1.19 -13.24 -3.13
CA ILE A 82 -2.47 -13.22 -2.42
C ILE A 82 -3.50 -13.80 -3.39
N HIS A 83 -4.08 -14.94 -3.02
CA HIS A 83 -5.06 -15.61 -3.86
C HIS A 83 -6.37 -14.82 -3.95
N ARG A 84 -7.09 -14.98 -5.07
CA ARG A 84 -8.31 -14.23 -5.33
C ARG A 84 -9.35 -14.34 -4.22
N GLN A 85 -9.56 -15.55 -3.70
CA GLN A 85 -10.52 -15.77 -2.62
C GLN A 85 -10.09 -15.11 -1.31
N GLU A 86 -8.81 -15.18 -1.01
CA GLU A 86 -8.20 -14.53 0.14
C GLU A 86 -8.31 -13.01 0.02
N TRP A 87 -7.97 -12.47 -1.15
CA TRP A 87 -8.09 -11.04 -1.42
C TRP A 87 -9.54 -10.56 -1.27
N ALA A 88 -10.51 -11.27 -1.85
CA ALA A 88 -11.92 -10.88 -1.75
C ALA A 88 -12.41 -10.80 -0.30
N LYS A 89 -11.99 -11.76 0.55
CA LYS A 89 -12.31 -11.73 1.99
C LYS A 89 -11.63 -10.56 2.70
N LEU A 90 -10.36 -10.33 2.39
CA LEU A 90 -9.58 -9.23 2.96
C LEU A 90 -10.17 -7.88 2.55
N GLU A 91 -10.42 -7.67 1.27
CA GLU A 91 -11.02 -6.46 0.71
C GLU A 91 -12.36 -6.12 1.36
N CYS A 92 -13.24 -7.12 1.54
CA CYS A 92 -14.51 -6.94 2.23
C CYS A 92 -14.31 -6.42 3.67
N GLY A 93 -13.37 -7.00 4.42
CA GLY A 93 -13.05 -6.55 5.77
C GLY A 93 -12.44 -5.14 5.81
N LEU A 94 -11.58 -4.81 4.85
CA LEU A 94 -10.98 -3.47 4.75
C LEU A 94 -12.02 -2.40 4.39
N ILE A 95 -12.95 -2.71 3.48
CA ILE A 95 -14.06 -1.80 3.15
C ILE A 95 -14.93 -1.56 4.38
N GLN A 96 -15.33 -2.63 5.10
CA GLN A 96 -16.11 -2.51 6.33
C GLN A 96 -15.40 -1.61 7.37
N ARG A 97 -14.09 -1.78 7.51
CA ARG A 97 -13.29 -0.97 8.44
C ARG A 97 -13.30 0.51 8.06
N LEU A 98 -13.09 0.82 6.78
CA LEU A 98 -13.11 2.20 6.29
C LEU A 98 -14.48 2.84 6.41
N GLU A 99 -15.56 2.09 6.15
CA GLU A 99 -16.92 2.56 6.39
C GLU A 99 -17.20 2.87 7.86
N ALA A 100 -16.69 2.05 8.78
CA ALA A 100 -16.82 2.31 10.21
C ALA A 100 -16.09 3.59 10.62
N ILE A 101 -14.89 3.82 10.08
CA ILE A 101 -14.10 5.04 10.32
C ILE A 101 -14.82 6.27 9.75
N ASP A 102 -15.33 6.21 8.52
CA ASP A 102 -16.10 7.31 7.93
C ASP A 102 -17.34 7.66 8.77
N ARG A 103 -18.08 6.64 9.24
CA ARG A 103 -19.24 6.84 10.13
C ARG A 103 -18.85 7.42 11.49
N PHE A 104 -17.72 6.98 12.03
CA PHE A 104 -17.19 7.54 13.27
C PHE A 104 -16.87 9.03 13.13
N LEU A 105 -16.16 9.42 12.06
CA LEU A 105 -15.84 10.81 11.81
C LEU A 105 -17.08 11.66 11.53
N ALA A 106 -18.04 11.12 10.78
CA ALA A 106 -19.32 11.80 10.53
C ALA A 106 -20.11 12.04 11.82
N ASP A 107 -20.08 11.11 12.76
CA ASP A 107 -20.73 11.28 14.05
C ASP A 107 -19.97 12.29 14.92
N VAL A 108 -18.67 12.17 15.04
CA VAL A 108 -17.82 13.04 15.89
C VAL A 108 -17.88 14.50 15.44
N TYR A 109 -17.89 14.76 14.13
CA TYR A 109 -18.03 16.12 13.58
C TYR A 109 -19.48 16.54 13.34
N GLY A 110 -20.45 15.65 13.61
CA GLY A 110 -21.88 15.89 13.44
C GLY A 110 -22.66 15.78 14.76
N PRO A 111 -23.53 14.78 14.91
CA PRO A 111 -24.42 14.64 16.06
C PRO A 111 -23.70 14.27 17.36
N GLN A 112 -22.50 13.75 17.30
CA GLN A 112 -21.67 13.33 18.46
C GLN A 112 -22.36 12.31 19.35
N GLN A 113 -23.10 11.38 18.77
CA GLN A 113 -23.87 10.39 19.54
C GLN A 113 -22.95 9.45 20.31
N ILE A 114 -21.85 9.00 19.69
CA ILE A 114 -20.87 8.11 20.32
C ILE A 114 -20.23 8.73 21.59
N LEU A 115 -20.09 10.08 21.60
CA LEU A 115 -19.57 10.82 22.75
C LEU A 115 -20.66 11.03 23.82
N LYS A 116 -21.92 11.28 23.41
CA LYS A 116 -23.06 11.43 24.32
C LYS A 116 -23.38 10.13 25.03
N ASP A 117 -23.24 9.00 24.34
CA ASP A 117 -23.47 7.67 24.89
C ASP A 117 -22.30 7.18 25.76
N GLY A 118 -21.21 7.96 25.85
CA GLY A 118 -20.03 7.62 26.66
C GLY A 118 -19.25 6.42 26.15
N VAL A 119 -19.41 6.03 24.88
CA VAL A 119 -18.64 4.93 24.26
C VAL A 119 -17.18 5.34 24.10
N ILE A 120 -16.95 6.59 23.73
CA ILE A 120 -15.63 7.22 23.70
C ILE A 120 -15.68 8.48 24.55
N PRO A 121 -14.72 8.70 25.47
CA PRO A 121 -14.64 9.93 26.22
C PRO A 121 -14.45 11.13 25.29
N ARG A 122 -15.20 12.20 25.53
CA ARG A 122 -15.08 13.45 24.76
C ARG A 122 -13.67 14.01 24.80
N GLU A 123 -13.04 13.93 25.96
CA GLU A 123 -11.68 14.42 26.20
C GLU A 123 -10.66 13.74 25.27
N ASP A 124 -10.79 12.44 25.00
CA ASP A 124 -9.88 11.70 24.13
C ASP A 124 -9.94 12.21 22.68
N VAL A 125 -11.13 12.64 22.25
CA VAL A 125 -11.31 13.22 20.92
C VAL A 125 -10.79 14.65 20.85
N GLU A 126 -11.21 15.50 21.80
CA GLU A 126 -10.91 16.94 21.79
C GLU A 126 -9.44 17.26 22.10
N SER A 127 -8.75 16.40 22.88
CA SER A 127 -7.31 16.52 23.14
C SER A 127 -6.44 15.99 21.98
N SER A 128 -7.03 15.25 21.05
CA SER A 128 -6.30 14.74 19.91
C SER A 128 -5.69 15.86 19.06
N GLN A 129 -4.42 15.72 18.69
CA GLN A 129 -3.76 16.64 17.76
C GLN A 129 -4.45 16.72 16.38
N GLY A 130 -5.21 15.69 16.02
CA GLY A 130 -6.00 15.62 14.78
C GLY A 130 -7.32 16.37 14.85
N TRP A 131 -7.81 16.69 16.04
CA TRP A 131 -9.09 17.37 16.22
C TRP A 131 -9.11 18.76 15.55
N ARG A 132 -10.19 19.05 14.82
CA ARG A 132 -10.38 20.31 14.10
C ARG A 132 -11.81 20.82 14.36
N PRO A 133 -12.04 21.60 15.41
CA PRO A 133 -13.38 22.06 15.77
C PRO A 133 -14.07 22.86 14.64
N GLN A 134 -13.29 23.44 13.72
CA GLN A 134 -13.83 24.16 12.55
C GLN A 134 -14.58 23.26 11.57
N LEU A 135 -14.40 21.94 11.64
CA LEU A 135 -15.08 20.97 10.80
C LEU A 135 -16.43 20.53 11.38
N GLN A 136 -16.77 21.02 12.57
CA GLN A 136 -18.01 20.64 13.24
C GLN A 136 -19.23 21.14 12.46
N GLY A 137 -20.16 20.25 12.13
CA GLY A 137 -21.36 20.56 11.37
C GLY A 137 -21.16 20.71 9.84
N ILE A 138 -19.93 20.52 9.34
CA ILE A 138 -19.67 20.54 7.89
C ILE A 138 -20.28 19.30 7.24
N GLN A 139 -20.95 19.51 6.10
CA GLN A 139 -21.40 18.43 5.23
C GLN A 139 -20.42 18.25 4.08
N LEU A 140 -19.87 17.05 3.98
CA LEU A 140 -18.92 16.70 2.93
C LEU A 140 -19.63 16.04 1.75
N PRO A 141 -19.12 16.21 0.52
CA PRO A 141 -19.60 15.46 -0.64
C PRO A 141 -19.53 13.95 -0.33
N LEU A 142 -20.57 13.23 -0.73
CA LEU A 142 -20.70 11.79 -0.51
C LEU A 142 -20.61 11.36 0.97
N ASN A 143 -20.61 12.30 1.92
CA ASN A 143 -20.36 12.06 3.34
C ASN A 143 -19.07 11.26 3.59
N ARG A 144 -18.02 11.51 2.79
CA ARG A 144 -16.72 10.84 2.86
C ARG A 144 -15.70 11.72 3.55
N TRP A 145 -15.08 11.18 4.60
CA TRP A 145 -14.04 11.84 5.39
C TRP A 145 -12.65 11.38 4.97
N CYS A 146 -12.52 10.11 4.59
CA CYS A 146 -11.27 9.52 4.16
C CYS A 146 -11.33 9.18 2.67
N HIS A 147 -10.72 10.02 1.82
CA HIS A 147 -10.80 9.88 0.36
C HIS A 147 -9.77 8.90 -0.19
N ILE A 148 -8.59 8.84 0.43
CA ILE A 148 -7.51 7.92 0.10
C ILE A 148 -7.02 7.32 1.41
N SER A 149 -7.01 6.01 1.50
CA SER A 149 -6.62 5.29 2.70
C SER A 149 -5.55 4.25 2.38
N GLY A 150 -4.53 4.19 3.21
CA GLY A 150 -3.49 3.16 3.16
C GLY A 150 -3.54 2.34 4.44
N LEU A 151 -3.95 1.09 4.33
CA LEU A 151 -4.00 0.19 5.47
C LEU A 151 -2.79 -0.74 5.45
N ASP A 152 -1.99 -0.68 6.50
CA ASP A 152 -0.84 -1.55 6.66
C ASP A 152 -1.28 -2.90 7.20
N LEU A 153 -0.86 -3.95 6.51
CA LEU A 153 -1.28 -5.31 6.81
C LEU A 153 -0.08 -6.19 7.13
N ILE A 154 -0.26 -7.06 8.11
CA ILE A 154 0.69 -8.13 8.43
C ILE A 154 -0.03 -9.47 8.46
N ARG A 155 0.73 -10.56 8.27
CA ARG A 155 0.27 -11.90 8.62
C ARG A 155 0.81 -12.28 9.99
N ASP A 156 -0.07 -12.76 10.86
CA ASP A 156 0.35 -13.36 12.12
C ASP A 156 0.95 -14.77 11.89
N GLU A 157 1.45 -15.39 12.95
CA GLU A 157 2.08 -16.71 12.89
C GLU A 157 1.17 -17.82 12.33
N GLN A 158 -0.15 -17.63 12.42
CA GLN A 158 -1.18 -18.53 11.90
C GLN A 158 -1.54 -18.23 10.45
N GLY A 159 -0.93 -17.19 9.86
CA GLY A 159 -1.23 -16.75 8.50
C GLY A 159 -2.49 -15.88 8.37
N THR A 160 -3.06 -15.44 9.49
CA THR A 160 -4.22 -14.55 9.49
C THR A 160 -3.78 -13.12 9.23
N TRP A 161 -4.47 -12.42 8.33
CA TRP A 161 -4.26 -11.02 8.07
C TRP A 161 -4.73 -10.16 9.25
N ARG A 162 -3.86 -9.25 9.68
CA ARG A 162 -4.12 -8.24 10.70
C ARG A 162 -3.84 -6.86 10.16
N VAL A 163 -4.70 -5.91 10.49
CA VAL A 163 -4.43 -4.49 10.24
C VAL A 163 -3.46 -4.01 11.33
N LEU A 164 -2.32 -3.48 10.90
CA LEU A 164 -1.31 -2.90 11.78
C LEU A 164 -1.62 -1.43 12.07
N GLU A 165 -1.89 -0.65 11.00
CA GLU A 165 -2.30 0.75 11.14
C GLU A 165 -3.19 1.20 9.98
N ASP A 166 -3.89 2.31 10.21
CA ASP A 166 -4.72 2.99 9.22
C ASP A 166 -4.12 4.35 8.87
N ASN A 167 -3.54 4.48 7.69
CA ASN A 167 -3.06 5.75 7.15
C ASN A 167 -4.19 6.45 6.39
N LEU A 168 -4.89 7.37 7.05
CA LEU A 168 -6.15 7.94 6.55
C LEU A 168 -6.02 9.38 6.06
N ARG A 169 -4.85 10.00 6.25
CA ARG A 169 -4.66 11.42 5.93
C ARG A 169 -3.86 11.61 4.65
N CYS A 170 -2.65 11.09 4.61
CA CYS A 170 -1.75 11.24 3.49
C CYS A 170 -1.00 9.93 3.26
N PRO A 171 -1.70 8.84 2.88
CA PRO A 171 -1.03 7.58 2.62
C PRO A 171 -0.05 7.75 1.46
N SER A 172 1.11 7.13 1.58
CA SER A 172 2.15 7.14 0.56
C SER A 172 2.45 5.73 0.07
N GLY A 173 3.31 5.61 -0.94
CA GLY A 173 3.84 4.32 -1.36
C GLY A 173 3.16 3.71 -2.59
N VAL A 174 1.98 4.16 -3.02
CA VAL A 174 1.30 3.60 -4.19
C VAL A 174 2.15 3.71 -5.47
N ALA A 175 2.86 4.81 -5.66
CA ALA A 175 3.75 4.98 -6.81
C ALA A 175 4.86 3.91 -6.82
N TYR A 176 5.47 3.64 -5.66
CA TYR A 176 6.46 2.57 -5.51
C TYR A 176 5.87 1.19 -5.81
N PHE A 177 4.64 0.95 -5.36
CA PHE A 177 3.95 -0.30 -5.63
C PHE A 177 3.69 -0.51 -7.15
N LEU A 178 3.25 0.54 -7.85
CA LEU A 178 3.06 0.51 -9.30
C LEU A 178 4.38 0.26 -10.04
N GLU A 179 5.45 0.97 -9.66
CA GLU A 179 6.77 0.79 -10.26
C GLU A 179 7.35 -0.60 -9.97
N ASN A 180 7.22 -1.11 -8.75
CA ASN A 180 7.60 -2.50 -8.44
C ASN A 180 6.89 -3.51 -9.34
N ARG A 181 5.59 -3.35 -9.59
CA ARG A 181 4.83 -4.22 -10.49
C ARG A 181 5.36 -4.13 -11.93
N ARG A 182 5.70 -2.92 -12.41
CA ARG A 182 6.28 -2.71 -13.74
C ARG A 182 7.65 -3.37 -13.87
N VAL A 183 8.50 -3.16 -12.87
CA VAL A 183 9.84 -3.77 -12.81
C VAL A 183 9.74 -5.29 -12.79
N MET A 184 8.87 -5.86 -11.96
CA MET A 184 8.62 -7.31 -11.92
C MET A 184 8.19 -7.86 -13.28
N LYS A 185 7.20 -7.25 -13.93
CA LYS A 185 6.73 -7.67 -15.26
C LYS A 185 7.84 -7.62 -16.30
N ARG A 186 8.72 -6.61 -16.23
CA ARG A 186 9.82 -6.41 -17.20
C ARG A 186 10.96 -7.40 -17.00
N LEU A 187 11.34 -7.68 -15.77
CA LEU A 187 12.50 -8.52 -15.46
C LEU A 187 12.16 -10.00 -15.36
N PHE A 188 10.93 -10.31 -14.97
CA PHE A 188 10.45 -11.68 -14.75
C PHE A 188 9.15 -11.97 -15.50
N PRO A 189 9.10 -11.79 -16.83
CA PRO A 189 7.87 -12.00 -17.60
C PRO A 189 7.33 -13.44 -17.48
N SER A 190 8.21 -14.42 -17.29
CA SER A 190 7.83 -15.83 -17.10
C SER A 190 7.02 -16.07 -15.83
N LEU A 191 7.19 -15.24 -14.80
CA LEU A 191 6.39 -15.35 -13.56
C LEU A 191 4.93 -14.89 -13.77
N PHE A 192 4.66 -14.15 -14.83
CA PHE A 192 3.31 -13.69 -15.20
C PHE A 192 2.68 -14.54 -16.31
N ALA A 193 3.51 -15.25 -17.10
CA ALA A 193 3.03 -16.09 -18.19
C ALA A 193 2.12 -17.20 -17.66
N GLY A 194 0.94 -17.34 -18.26
CA GLY A 194 -0.06 -18.36 -17.86
C GLY A 194 -0.74 -18.12 -16.51
N ARG A 195 -0.52 -16.96 -15.88
CA ARG A 195 -1.15 -16.58 -14.59
C ARG A 195 -2.02 -15.33 -14.78
N THR A 196 -3.22 -15.38 -14.23
CA THR A 196 -4.10 -14.22 -14.18
C THR A 196 -3.76 -13.38 -12.93
N VAL A 197 -3.03 -12.29 -13.13
CA VAL A 197 -2.68 -11.35 -12.08
C VAL A 197 -3.53 -10.09 -12.25
N GLN A 198 -4.25 -9.70 -11.18
CA GLN A 198 -5.11 -8.52 -11.20
C GLN A 198 -4.31 -7.28 -11.64
N PRO A 199 -4.76 -6.54 -12.66
CA PRO A 199 -4.13 -5.28 -13.05
C PRO A 199 -4.32 -4.22 -11.97
N ILE A 200 -3.36 -3.31 -11.90
CA ILE A 200 -3.36 -2.17 -10.97
C ILE A 200 -3.09 -0.85 -11.68
N ASP A 201 -3.00 -0.90 -13.00
CA ASP A 201 -2.61 0.25 -13.83
C ASP A 201 -3.72 1.30 -13.93
N ASP A 202 -4.93 0.98 -13.46
CA ASP A 202 -6.11 1.85 -13.41
C ASP A 202 -6.13 2.81 -12.19
N TYR A 203 -5.17 2.69 -11.26
CA TYR A 203 -5.12 3.53 -10.06
C TYR A 203 -5.15 5.03 -10.36
N PRO A 204 -4.38 5.59 -11.31
CA PRO A 204 -4.43 7.01 -11.63
C PRO A 204 -5.82 7.47 -12.11
N SER A 205 -6.50 6.64 -12.89
CA SER A 205 -7.85 6.94 -13.39
C SER A 205 -8.88 6.91 -12.27
N ARG A 206 -8.75 5.97 -11.34
CA ARG A 206 -9.61 5.91 -10.14
C ARG A 206 -9.38 7.09 -9.21
N LEU A 207 -8.11 7.52 -9.04
CA LEU A 207 -7.80 8.71 -8.27
C LEU A 207 -8.44 9.95 -8.90
N LEU A 208 -8.34 10.11 -10.23
CA LEU A 208 -8.99 11.20 -10.95
C LEU A 208 -10.50 11.18 -10.74
N GLN A 209 -11.14 10.01 -10.85
CA GLN A 209 -12.58 9.86 -10.59
C GLN A 209 -12.95 10.28 -9.17
N THR A 210 -12.17 9.84 -8.16
CA THR A 210 -12.39 10.25 -6.77
C THR A 210 -12.34 11.78 -6.61
N LEU A 211 -11.36 12.43 -7.26
CA LEU A 211 -11.24 13.89 -7.21
C LEU A 211 -12.40 14.59 -7.90
N GLN A 212 -12.92 14.04 -8.99
CA GLN A 212 -14.11 14.56 -9.68
C GLN A 212 -15.37 14.40 -8.82
N ASP A 213 -15.56 13.25 -8.19
CA ASP A 213 -16.70 12.95 -7.34
C ASP A 213 -16.77 13.87 -6.11
N LEU A 214 -15.64 14.43 -5.67
CA LEU A 214 -15.57 15.40 -4.57
C LEU A 214 -15.99 16.81 -4.95
N ALA A 215 -16.17 17.09 -6.24
CA ALA A 215 -16.64 18.38 -6.73
C ALA A 215 -17.81 18.21 -7.71
N PRO A 216 -18.94 17.61 -7.28
CA PRO A 216 -20.05 17.25 -8.16
C PRO A 216 -20.75 18.45 -8.82
N TRP A 217 -20.45 19.66 -8.38
CA TRP A 217 -20.98 20.92 -8.92
C TRP A 217 -20.14 21.50 -10.07
N ALA A 218 -19.01 20.88 -10.42
CA ALA A 218 -18.09 21.36 -11.43
C ALA A 218 -17.85 20.31 -12.51
N ASP A 219 -18.13 20.65 -13.77
CA ASP A 219 -17.86 19.75 -14.90
C ASP A 219 -16.35 19.44 -15.05
N MET A 220 -15.51 20.44 -14.77
CA MET A 220 -14.05 20.29 -14.75
C MET A 220 -13.47 20.85 -13.45
N PRO A 221 -13.40 20.05 -12.38
CA PRO A 221 -12.91 20.53 -11.11
C PRO A 221 -11.41 20.85 -11.18
N ARG A 222 -11.04 21.98 -10.56
CA ARG A 222 -9.62 22.37 -10.42
C ARG A 222 -9.02 21.65 -9.23
N VAL A 223 -7.98 20.87 -9.49
CA VAL A 223 -7.21 20.19 -8.46
C VAL A 223 -5.95 20.99 -8.16
N VAL A 224 -5.65 21.21 -6.88
CA VAL A 224 -4.44 21.87 -6.40
C VAL A 224 -3.65 20.90 -5.56
N LEU A 225 -2.39 20.68 -5.92
CA LEU A 225 -1.45 19.87 -5.16
C LEU A 225 -0.62 20.78 -4.25
N LEU A 226 -0.77 20.59 -2.93
CA LEU A 226 0.02 21.31 -1.93
C LEU A 226 1.22 20.44 -1.54
N LEU A 227 2.41 20.93 -1.84
CA LEU A 227 3.68 20.26 -1.53
C LEU A 227 4.48 21.09 -0.52
N SER A 228 5.25 20.45 0.34
CA SER A 228 6.23 21.12 1.18
C SER A 228 7.47 21.48 0.37
N LEU A 229 8.26 22.47 0.87
CA LEU A 229 9.50 22.90 0.21
C LEU A 229 10.50 21.75 0.00
N ILE A 230 10.53 20.77 0.86
CA ILE A 230 11.38 19.58 0.68
C ILE A 230 11.01 18.73 -0.55
N HIS A 231 9.77 18.81 -1.02
CA HIS A 231 9.33 18.14 -2.23
C HIS A 231 9.56 18.97 -3.51
N ILE A 232 9.81 20.26 -3.36
CA ILE A 232 10.01 21.20 -4.47
C ILE A 232 11.50 21.41 -4.78
N SER A 233 12.37 21.08 -3.83
CA SER A 233 13.82 21.35 -3.95
C SER A 233 14.56 20.41 -4.90
N GLU A 234 13.94 19.35 -5.37
CA GLU A 234 14.53 18.53 -6.43
C GLU A 234 14.21 19.13 -7.80
N PRO A 235 15.24 19.40 -8.62
CA PRO A 235 15.01 19.87 -9.96
C PRO A 235 14.25 18.79 -10.74
N THR A 236 13.07 19.13 -11.23
CA THR A 236 12.34 18.29 -12.20
C THR A 236 13.28 18.04 -13.36
N ARG A 237 13.79 16.83 -13.48
CA ARG A 237 14.57 16.46 -14.66
C ARG A 237 13.64 16.54 -15.87
N PRO A 238 13.97 17.29 -16.90
CA PRO A 238 13.18 17.26 -18.12
C PRO A 238 13.22 15.81 -18.69
N TYR A 239 12.06 15.32 -19.05
CA TYR A 239 11.89 14.00 -19.70
C TYR A 239 12.54 13.99 -21.06
#